data_f5fc23a5b073db9ed2220c1aebcc7abb
#
_entry.id   f5fc23a5b073db9ed2220c1aebcc7abb
#
_cell.length_a   1.000
_cell.length_b   1.000
_cell.length_c   1.000
_cell.angle_alpha   90.00
_cell.angle_beta   90.00
_cell.angle_gamma   90.00
#
_symmetry.space_group_name_H-M   'P 1'
#
loop_
_entity.id
_entity.type
_entity.pdbx_description
1 polymer ?
#
loop_
_entity_poly.entity_id
_entity_poly.type
_entity_poly.pdbx_seq_one_letter_code
_entity_poly.pdbx_strand_id
1 'polypeptide(L)'
;MNSKIFKWAGLKKKLVMVAILSFSLGMSMTSCTDWLEMESYTSDDVDYIFENETKADLFVQGCYRGLIHKEMFYNLGMGETVVHTAEDGFSSKYKACNYDFDPLVPTTVTTIFKEGYRIIESTNVAISRLKKMPETVKRNQLLGEALAIRAFCYHNLIRIYGDVPAVYVPLEEMDANDENRFYPKRSPRDGIYDQIVSDL
;
A
#
# COMPACT_ATOMS: atom_id res chain seq x y z
N MET A 1 -45.08 -70.00 -13.83
CA MET A 1 -44.70 -69.48 -12.52
C MET A 1 -43.37 -68.65 -12.52
N ASN A 2 -42.80 -68.36 -13.70
CA ASN A 2 -41.46 -67.69 -13.79
C ASN A 2 -41.44 -66.20 -14.19
N SER A 3 -42.54 -65.57 -14.54
CA SER A 3 -42.51 -64.16 -15.01
C SER A 3 -42.50 -63.12 -13.89
N LYS A 4 -42.96 -63.45 -12.70
CA LYS A 4 -42.96 -62.52 -11.54
C LYS A 4 -41.57 -62.39 -10.90
N ILE A 5 -40.75 -63.44 -10.90
CA ILE A 5 -39.41 -63.44 -10.30
C ILE A 5 -38.49 -62.60 -11.16
N PHE A 6 -38.59 -62.58 -12.46
CA PHE A 6 -37.76 -61.80 -13.38
C PHE A 6 -38.05 -60.31 -13.30
N LYS A 7 -39.27 -59.87 -13.06
CA LYS A 7 -39.64 -58.45 -12.84
C LYS A 7 -39.14 -57.96 -11.53
N TRP A 8 -39.07 -58.75 -10.46
CA TRP A 8 -38.56 -58.39 -9.16
C TRP A 8 -37.02 -58.18 -9.16
N ALA A 9 -36.30 -59.01 -9.91
CA ALA A 9 -34.85 -58.87 -10.03
C ALA A 9 -34.47 -57.58 -10.79
N GLY A 10 -35.23 -57.20 -11.80
CA GLY A 10 -35.05 -55.94 -12.54
C GLY A 10 -35.35 -54.69 -11.70
N LEU A 11 -36.36 -54.77 -10.82
CA LEU A 11 -36.74 -53.68 -9.95
C LEU A 11 -35.69 -53.44 -8.84
N LYS A 12 -35.13 -54.52 -8.25
CA LYS A 12 -34.03 -54.43 -7.27
C LYS A 12 -32.77 -53.84 -7.88
N LYS A 13 -32.39 -54.19 -9.11
CA LYS A 13 -31.25 -53.61 -9.82
C LYS A 13 -31.45 -52.11 -10.07
N LYS A 14 -32.64 -51.66 -10.44
CA LYS A 14 -32.94 -50.22 -10.63
C LYS A 14 -32.92 -49.46 -9.31
N LEU A 15 -33.43 -50.04 -8.21
CA LEU A 15 -33.39 -49.41 -6.90
C LEU A 15 -31.96 -49.30 -6.37
N VAL A 16 -31.09 -50.28 -6.56
CA VAL A 16 -29.68 -50.23 -6.18
C VAL A 16 -28.94 -49.19 -7.02
N MET A 17 -29.22 -49.10 -8.32
CA MET A 17 -28.60 -48.10 -9.19
C MET A 17 -29.00 -46.66 -8.79
N VAL A 18 -30.26 -46.42 -8.46
CA VAL A 18 -30.74 -45.13 -7.96
C VAL A 18 -30.13 -44.79 -6.61
N ALA A 19 -29.98 -45.75 -5.71
CA ALA A 19 -29.33 -45.56 -4.41
C ALA A 19 -27.83 -45.23 -4.55
N ILE A 20 -27.11 -45.84 -5.48
CA ILE A 20 -25.70 -45.54 -5.77
C ILE A 20 -25.58 -44.16 -6.40
N LEU A 21 -26.48 -43.79 -7.30
CA LEU A 21 -26.50 -42.49 -7.96
C LEU A 21 -26.80 -41.35 -6.97
N SER A 22 -27.75 -41.55 -6.04
CA SER A 22 -28.06 -40.56 -4.99
C SER A 22 -26.94 -40.44 -3.95
N PHE A 23 -26.23 -41.52 -3.63
CA PHE A 23 -25.10 -41.50 -2.73
C PHE A 23 -23.88 -40.80 -3.35
N SER A 24 -23.62 -40.99 -4.64
CA SER A 24 -22.55 -40.27 -5.36
C SER A 24 -22.85 -38.78 -5.53
N LEU A 25 -24.10 -38.36 -5.70
CA LEU A 25 -24.52 -36.97 -5.77
C LEU A 25 -24.40 -36.26 -4.40
N GLY A 26 -24.62 -36.97 -3.30
CA GLY A 26 -24.50 -36.46 -1.94
C GLY A 26 -23.04 -36.19 -1.51
N MET A 27 -22.08 -36.93 -2.06
CA MET A 27 -20.65 -36.74 -1.74
C MET A 27 -20.00 -35.57 -2.50
N SER A 28 -20.60 -35.05 -3.57
CA SER A 28 -20.05 -33.91 -4.33
C SER A 28 -20.38 -32.54 -3.72
N MET A 29 -21.13 -32.50 -2.61
CA MET A 29 -21.47 -31.24 -1.92
C MET A 29 -20.58 -30.92 -0.71
N THR A 30 -19.60 -31.74 -0.38
CA THR A 30 -18.58 -31.37 0.57
C THR A 30 -17.54 -30.52 -0.17
N SER A 31 -17.90 -29.28 -0.47
CA SER A 31 -16.97 -28.25 -0.85
C SER A 31 -16.04 -28.03 0.34
N CYS A 32 -14.76 -28.30 0.17
CA CYS A 32 -13.72 -27.90 1.13
C CYS A 32 -13.65 -26.38 1.10
N THR A 33 -14.48 -25.70 1.87
CA THR A 33 -14.42 -24.25 2.10
C THR A 33 -13.10 -23.87 2.76
N ASP A 34 -12.57 -24.70 3.66
CA ASP A 34 -11.31 -24.46 4.36
C ASP A 34 -10.07 -24.42 3.45
N TRP A 35 -10.11 -25.02 2.25
CA TRP A 35 -8.97 -24.97 1.32
C TRP A 35 -8.96 -23.73 0.44
N LEU A 36 -10.09 -23.01 0.36
CA LEU A 36 -10.21 -21.75 -0.41
C LEU A 36 -10.17 -20.51 0.49
N GLU A 37 -10.23 -20.65 1.79
CA GLU A 37 -9.89 -19.57 2.72
C GLU A 37 -8.39 -19.38 2.74
N MET A 38 -7.89 -18.75 1.67
CA MET A 38 -6.61 -18.06 1.76
C MET A 38 -6.81 -16.93 2.77
N GLU A 39 -6.14 -17.03 3.91
CA GLU A 39 -6.01 -15.91 4.83
C GLU A 39 -5.64 -14.68 4.02
N SER A 40 -6.44 -13.65 4.13
CA SER A 40 -6.21 -12.40 3.42
C SER A 40 -4.95 -11.76 4.01
N TYR A 41 -3.83 -11.90 3.33
CA TYR A 41 -2.52 -11.34 3.68
C TYR A 41 -2.46 -9.81 3.68
N THR A 42 -3.56 -9.08 3.87
CA THR A 42 -3.55 -7.64 3.59
C THR A 42 -3.63 -6.72 4.79
N SER A 43 -4.31 -7.07 5.89
CA SER A 43 -4.34 -6.20 7.08
C SER A 43 -3.68 -6.85 8.30
N ASP A 44 -3.84 -8.16 8.46
CA ASP A 44 -3.26 -8.89 9.57
C ASP A 44 -1.73 -8.98 9.46
N ASP A 45 -1.18 -8.94 8.24
CA ASP A 45 0.26 -8.96 7.99
C ASP A 45 0.99 -7.71 8.47
N VAL A 46 0.37 -6.54 8.41
CA VAL A 46 1.01 -5.30 8.85
C VAL A 46 1.15 -5.31 10.38
N ASP A 47 0.12 -5.73 11.11
CA ASP A 47 0.18 -5.83 12.57
C ASP A 47 1.21 -6.88 13.02
N TYR A 48 1.32 -8.01 12.31
CA TYR A 48 2.37 -9.01 12.54
C TYR A 48 3.80 -8.47 12.37
N ILE A 49 4.01 -7.52 11.45
CA ILE A 49 5.32 -6.86 11.28
C ILE A 49 5.68 -6.03 12.52
N PHE A 50 4.69 -5.41 13.15
CA PHE A 50 4.92 -4.55 14.33
C PHE A 50 4.76 -5.29 15.68
N GLU A 51 4.68 -6.63 15.69
CA GLU A 51 4.73 -7.42 16.92
C GLU A 51 6.12 -7.40 17.59
N ASN A 52 7.20 -7.19 16.81
CA ASN A 52 8.53 -7.07 17.37
C ASN A 52 9.38 -6.01 16.65
N GLU A 53 10.36 -5.48 17.38
CA GLU A 53 11.22 -4.39 16.94
C GLU A 53 12.10 -4.75 15.74
N THR A 54 12.52 -6.01 15.60
CA THR A 54 13.36 -6.44 14.47
C THR A 54 12.58 -6.38 13.16
N LYS A 55 11.33 -6.82 13.16
CA LYS A 55 10.47 -6.74 11.97
C LYS A 55 10.09 -5.28 11.68
N ALA A 56 9.77 -4.49 12.72
CA ALA A 56 9.48 -3.07 12.59
C ALA A 56 10.68 -2.29 12.00
N ASP A 57 11.91 -2.65 12.40
CA ASP A 57 13.14 -2.09 11.84
C ASP A 57 13.24 -2.35 10.33
N LEU A 58 12.97 -3.59 9.89
CA LEU A 58 12.95 -3.93 8.46
C LEU A 58 11.90 -3.13 7.68
N PHE A 59 10.75 -2.84 8.28
CA PHE A 59 9.73 -2.00 7.66
C PHE A 59 10.21 -0.56 7.49
N VAL A 60 10.81 0.03 8.53
CA VAL A 60 11.38 1.38 8.47
C VAL A 60 12.53 1.46 7.47
N GLN A 61 13.39 0.43 7.39
CA GLN A 61 14.38 0.32 6.31
C GLN A 61 13.75 0.29 4.92
N GLY A 62 12.57 -0.31 4.78
CA GLY A 62 11.76 -0.25 3.56
C GLY A 62 11.35 1.18 3.19
N CYS A 63 11.04 2.02 4.18
CA CYS A 63 10.76 3.45 3.95
C CYS A 63 11.99 4.19 3.42
N TYR A 64 13.17 3.96 4.00
CA TYR A 64 14.44 4.50 3.47
C TYR A 64 14.70 4.06 2.03
N ARG A 65 14.43 2.79 1.71
CA ARG A 65 14.59 2.28 0.35
C ARG A 65 13.73 3.04 -0.66
N GLY A 66 12.54 3.51 -0.25
CA GLY A 66 11.72 4.39 -1.08
C GLY A 66 12.42 5.68 -1.48
N LEU A 67 13.23 6.26 -0.59
CA LEU A 67 14.00 7.47 -0.87
C LEU A 67 15.11 7.27 -1.91
N ILE A 68 15.65 6.05 -2.03
CA ILE A 68 16.74 5.73 -2.98
C ILE A 68 16.19 5.48 -4.39
N HIS A 69 14.87 5.51 -4.57
CA HIS A 69 14.30 5.36 -5.90
C HIS A 69 14.88 6.42 -6.83
N LYS A 70 15.32 5.99 -8.03
CA LYS A 70 16.07 6.86 -8.94
C LYS A 70 15.36 8.16 -9.31
N GLU A 71 14.03 8.15 -9.35
CA GLU A 71 13.21 9.32 -9.62
C GLU A 71 13.07 10.26 -8.42
N MET A 72 13.26 9.74 -7.18
CA MET A 72 13.19 10.59 -5.97
C MET A 72 14.50 11.30 -5.71
N PHE A 73 15.63 10.62 -5.85
CA PHE A 73 16.91 11.14 -5.36
C PHE A 73 18.01 11.23 -6.40
N TYR A 74 18.08 10.36 -7.39
CA TYR A 74 19.36 10.15 -8.04
C TYR A 74 19.49 10.72 -9.45
N ASN A 75 18.65 10.48 -10.40
CA ASN A 75 18.90 10.89 -11.79
C ASN A 75 18.07 12.05 -12.30
N LEU A 76 16.81 12.04 -12.01
CA LEU A 76 15.83 12.97 -12.55
C LEU A 76 14.93 13.52 -11.44
N GLY A 77 15.18 13.08 -10.22
CA GLY A 77 14.44 13.49 -9.05
C GLY A 77 14.79 14.91 -8.62
N MET A 78 14.92 15.09 -7.33
CA MET A 78 15.11 16.41 -6.77
C MET A 78 16.40 17.11 -7.19
N GLY A 79 17.48 16.36 -7.38
CA GLY A 79 18.75 16.90 -7.85
C GLY A 79 18.62 17.52 -9.24
N GLU A 80 18.13 16.76 -10.21
CA GLU A 80 17.99 17.24 -11.58
C GLU A 80 16.88 18.27 -11.75
N THR A 81 15.71 18.06 -11.14
CA THR A 81 14.62 19.03 -11.24
C THR A 81 15.00 20.38 -10.61
N VAL A 82 15.70 20.36 -9.47
CA VAL A 82 16.13 21.58 -8.78
C VAL A 82 17.35 22.22 -9.46
N VAL A 83 18.33 21.43 -9.88
CA VAL A 83 19.55 21.93 -10.52
C VAL A 83 19.29 22.40 -11.96
N HIS A 84 18.48 21.65 -12.71
CA HIS A 84 18.20 21.99 -14.10
C HIS A 84 17.13 23.07 -14.31
N THR A 85 16.36 23.43 -13.29
CA THR A 85 15.51 24.63 -13.29
C THR A 85 16.26 25.88 -12.86
N ALA A 86 17.49 25.75 -12.33
CA ALA A 86 18.38 26.87 -12.10
C ALA A 86 19.07 27.28 -13.43
N GLU A 87 19.44 28.54 -13.55
CA GLU A 87 20.06 29.11 -14.77
C GLU A 87 21.32 28.37 -15.25
N ASP A 88 21.97 27.63 -14.36
CA ASP A 88 23.22 26.91 -14.64
C ASP A 88 23.03 25.51 -15.23
N GLY A 89 21.79 25.00 -15.28
CA GLY A 89 21.48 23.63 -15.67
C GLY A 89 20.72 23.49 -16.97
N PHE A 90 21.23 24.01 -18.10
CA PHE A 90 20.55 23.86 -19.38
C PHE A 90 20.78 22.49 -20.00
N SER A 91 19.70 21.72 -20.22
CA SER A 91 19.72 20.51 -21.01
C SER A 91 18.43 20.38 -21.82
N SER A 92 18.56 20.40 -23.14
CA SER A 92 17.44 20.24 -24.06
C SER A 92 16.79 18.84 -23.99
N LYS A 93 17.43 17.91 -23.29
CA LYS A 93 16.95 16.54 -23.10
C LYS A 93 15.82 16.45 -22.08
N TYR A 94 15.75 17.36 -21.14
CA TYR A 94 14.81 17.31 -20.02
C TYR A 94 13.81 18.47 -20.15
N LYS A 95 12.54 18.14 -20.26
CA LYS A 95 11.45 19.13 -20.36
C LYS A 95 11.37 20.06 -19.15
N ALA A 96 11.77 19.58 -17.97
CA ALA A 96 11.84 20.38 -16.75
C ALA A 96 12.74 21.61 -16.89
N CYS A 97 13.85 21.50 -17.62
CA CYS A 97 14.78 22.62 -17.87
C CYS A 97 14.18 23.73 -18.75
N ASN A 98 13.20 23.38 -19.56
CA ASN A 98 12.51 24.29 -20.45
C ASN A 98 11.19 24.80 -19.87
N TYR A 99 10.84 24.45 -18.63
CA TYR A 99 9.55 24.72 -18.00
C TYR A 99 8.35 24.18 -18.83
N ASP A 100 8.58 23.15 -19.66
CA ASP A 100 7.57 22.49 -20.49
C ASP A 100 6.96 21.31 -19.73
N PHE A 101 6.03 21.64 -18.85
CA PHE A 101 5.30 20.66 -18.04
C PHE A 101 3.94 20.36 -18.68
N ASP A 102 3.82 19.17 -19.27
CA ASP A 102 2.52 18.65 -19.70
C ASP A 102 1.94 17.80 -18.55
N PRO A 103 0.83 18.22 -17.91
CA PRO A 103 0.22 17.49 -16.80
C PRO A 103 -0.38 16.14 -17.22
N LEU A 104 -0.57 15.91 -18.52
CA LEU A 104 -1.15 14.67 -19.05
C LEU A 104 -0.07 13.63 -19.39
N VAL A 105 1.18 14.01 -19.46
CA VAL A 105 2.29 13.11 -19.75
C VAL A 105 3.03 12.78 -18.44
N PRO A 106 3.21 11.48 -18.10
CA PRO A 106 4.04 11.09 -16.98
C PRO A 106 5.45 11.66 -17.16
N THR A 107 5.81 12.60 -16.30
CA THR A 107 7.12 13.22 -16.28
C THR A 107 7.83 12.85 -14.99
N THR A 108 9.11 13.19 -14.89
CA THR A 108 9.85 13.11 -13.63
C THR A 108 9.10 13.79 -12.48
N VAL A 109 8.49 14.95 -12.76
CA VAL A 109 7.73 15.73 -11.78
C VAL A 109 6.53 14.94 -11.25
N THR A 110 5.74 14.31 -12.13
CA THR A 110 4.60 13.48 -11.68
C THR A 110 5.05 12.23 -10.92
N THR A 111 6.20 11.68 -11.28
CA THR A 111 6.79 10.52 -10.58
C THR A 111 7.26 10.89 -9.18
N ILE A 112 7.92 12.05 -9.00
CA ILE A 112 8.33 12.54 -7.68
C ILE A 112 7.10 12.69 -6.75
N PHE A 113 6.01 13.26 -7.27
CA PHE A 113 4.77 13.41 -6.49
C PHE A 113 4.24 12.05 -6.02
N LYS A 114 4.09 11.11 -6.96
CA LYS A 114 3.58 9.77 -6.70
C LYS A 114 4.44 9.00 -5.70
N GLU A 115 5.76 8.97 -5.92
CA GLU A 115 6.69 8.23 -5.04
C GLU A 115 6.81 8.91 -3.67
N GLY A 116 6.77 10.24 -3.60
CA GLY A 116 6.74 10.97 -2.34
C GLY A 116 5.55 10.57 -1.47
N TYR A 117 4.35 10.53 -2.05
CA TYR A 117 3.16 10.10 -1.30
C TYR A 117 3.16 8.60 -0.97
N ARG A 118 3.76 7.76 -1.80
CA ARG A 118 3.94 6.33 -1.47
C ARG A 118 4.83 6.15 -0.23
N ILE A 119 5.90 6.94 -0.10
CA ILE A 119 6.77 6.91 1.08
C ILE A 119 6.04 7.49 2.29
N ILE A 120 5.32 8.60 2.13
CA ILE A 120 4.50 9.21 3.20
C ILE A 120 3.49 8.21 3.74
N GLU A 121 2.79 7.47 2.88
CA GLU A 121 1.86 6.43 3.31
C GLU A 121 2.57 5.33 4.11
N SER A 122 3.70 4.81 3.61
CA SER A 122 4.49 3.81 4.35
C SER A 122 4.96 4.34 5.70
N THR A 123 5.38 5.60 5.79
CA THR A 123 5.78 6.22 7.06
C THR A 123 4.61 6.48 8.00
N ASN A 124 3.42 6.84 7.49
CA ASN A 124 2.22 6.98 8.29
C ASN A 124 1.84 5.63 8.95
N VAL A 125 1.90 4.52 8.18
CA VAL A 125 1.69 3.17 8.71
C VAL A 125 2.72 2.87 9.81
N ALA A 126 4.01 3.10 9.55
CA ALA A 126 5.05 2.87 10.55
C ALA A 126 4.81 3.70 11.82
N ILE A 127 4.51 4.98 11.70
CA ILE A 127 4.27 5.89 12.84
C ILE A 127 3.04 5.42 13.64
N SER A 128 1.94 5.08 12.97
CA SER A 128 0.73 4.61 13.63
C SER A 128 0.97 3.32 14.42
N ARG A 129 1.64 2.34 13.81
CA ARG A 129 1.93 1.04 14.45
C ARG A 129 2.98 1.15 15.54
N LEU A 130 4.08 1.88 15.32
CA LEU A 130 5.12 2.10 16.34
C LEU A 130 4.55 2.79 17.58
N LYS A 131 3.62 3.73 17.45
CA LYS A 131 2.97 4.37 18.60
C LYS A 131 2.15 3.39 19.45
N LYS A 132 1.67 2.28 18.87
CA LYS A 132 0.92 1.22 19.58
C LYS A 132 1.83 0.18 20.25
N MET A 133 3.12 0.11 19.87
CA MET A 133 4.10 -0.81 20.47
C MET A 133 4.50 -0.34 21.88
N PRO A 134 4.96 -1.28 22.76
CA PRO A 134 5.56 -0.91 24.03
C PRO A 134 6.71 0.09 23.87
N GLU A 135 6.81 1.03 24.80
CA GLU A 135 7.85 2.06 24.74
C GLU A 135 9.22 1.48 25.11
N THR A 136 10.14 1.53 24.17
CA THR A 136 11.54 1.11 24.31
C THR A 136 12.44 2.11 23.59
N VAL A 137 13.75 2.06 23.87
CA VAL A 137 14.74 2.89 23.19
C VAL A 137 14.74 2.62 21.67
N LYS A 138 14.71 1.36 21.27
CA LYS A 138 14.71 0.97 19.86
C LYS A 138 13.42 1.41 19.14
N ARG A 139 12.27 1.19 19.78
CA ARG A 139 10.98 1.65 19.24
C ARG A 139 10.96 3.17 19.05
N ASN A 140 11.46 3.94 20.04
CA ASN A 140 11.52 5.40 19.95
C ASN A 140 12.48 5.87 18.86
N GLN A 141 13.60 5.17 18.67
CA GLN A 141 14.51 5.42 17.54
C GLN A 141 13.78 5.21 16.20
N LEU A 142 13.13 4.06 16.01
CA LEU A 142 12.41 3.76 14.77
C LEU A 142 11.29 4.76 14.49
N LEU A 143 10.59 5.21 15.53
CA LEU A 143 9.56 6.23 15.42
C LEU A 143 10.16 7.56 14.95
N GLY A 144 11.29 8.00 15.52
CA GLY A 144 12.00 9.20 15.11
C GLY A 144 12.47 9.11 13.65
N GLU A 145 12.99 7.96 13.24
CA GLU A 145 13.38 7.72 11.84
C GLU A 145 12.19 7.84 10.88
N ALA A 146 11.05 7.23 11.19
CA ALA A 146 9.85 7.32 10.35
C ALA A 146 9.32 8.76 10.26
N LEU A 147 9.32 9.51 11.37
CA LEU A 147 8.93 10.91 11.41
C LEU A 147 9.89 11.77 10.56
N ALA A 148 11.20 11.58 10.67
CA ALA A 148 12.20 12.30 9.88
C ALA A 148 12.04 12.03 8.37
N ILE A 149 11.76 10.78 7.96
CA ILE A 149 11.52 10.44 6.55
C ILE A 149 10.25 11.15 6.05
N ARG A 150 9.17 11.17 6.83
CA ARG A 150 7.94 11.86 6.47
C ARG A 150 8.16 13.36 6.31
N ALA A 151 8.81 13.99 7.28
CA ALA A 151 9.16 15.39 7.24
C ALA A 151 10.00 15.74 6.01
N PHE A 152 10.99 14.91 5.69
CA PHE A 152 11.82 15.06 4.51
C PHE A 152 11.01 14.97 3.20
N CYS A 153 10.09 14.01 3.08
CA CYS A 153 9.23 13.88 1.90
C CYS A 153 8.34 15.11 1.73
N TYR A 154 7.68 15.58 2.78
CA TYR A 154 6.86 16.78 2.72
C TYR A 154 7.67 18.03 2.39
N HIS A 155 8.82 18.22 3.02
CA HIS A 155 9.70 19.36 2.71
C HIS A 155 10.00 19.46 1.22
N ASN A 156 10.28 18.34 0.59
CA ASN A 156 10.59 18.32 -0.83
C ASN A 156 9.36 18.51 -1.72
N LEU A 157 8.23 17.92 -1.36
CA LEU A 157 6.98 18.11 -2.08
C LEU A 157 6.55 19.57 -2.09
N ILE A 158 6.57 20.26 -0.93
CA ILE A 158 6.16 21.67 -0.86
C ILE A 158 7.15 22.61 -1.58
N ARG A 159 8.43 22.26 -1.67
CA ARG A 159 9.42 23.04 -2.44
C ARG A 159 9.17 22.95 -3.95
N ILE A 160 8.69 21.82 -4.44
CA ILE A 160 8.47 21.58 -5.88
C ILE A 160 7.06 22.01 -6.30
N TYR A 161 6.04 21.72 -5.48
CA TYR A 161 4.65 21.86 -5.88
C TYR A 161 3.89 22.96 -5.15
N GLY A 162 4.49 23.61 -4.15
CA GLY A 162 3.79 24.56 -3.27
C GLY A 162 2.79 23.83 -2.36
N ASP A 163 1.54 24.25 -2.38
CA ASP A 163 0.46 23.60 -1.62
C ASP A 163 0.22 22.19 -2.10
N VAL A 164 0.22 21.23 -1.17
CA VAL A 164 0.03 19.80 -1.45
C VAL A 164 -0.95 19.20 -0.44
N PRO A 165 -1.57 18.04 -0.74
CA PRO A 165 -2.41 17.36 0.25
C PRO A 165 -1.65 17.00 1.52
N ALA A 166 -2.21 17.33 2.69
CA ALA A 166 -1.67 16.96 3.99
C ALA A 166 -2.35 15.67 4.48
N VAL A 167 -1.62 14.55 4.45
CA VAL A 167 -2.09 13.21 4.87
C VAL A 167 -1.13 12.69 5.92
N TYR A 168 -1.58 12.61 7.18
CA TYR A 168 -0.73 12.24 8.33
C TYR A 168 -1.14 10.96 9.02
N VAL A 169 -2.19 10.31 8.51
CA VAL A 169 -2.70 9.03 8.99
C VAL A 169 -2.69 8.02 7.85
N PRO A 170 -2.52 6.71 8.13
CA PRO A 170 -2.62 5.67 7.13
C PRO A 170 -3.98 5.68 6.42
N LEU A 171 -4.00 5.37 5.13
CA LEU A 171 -5.23 5.30 4.34
C LEU A 171 -6.24 4.31 4.93
N GLU A 172 -5.77 3.23 5.53
CA GLU A 172 -6.61 2.21 6.17
C GLU A 172 -7.30 2.71 7.46
N GLU A 173 -6.71 3.70 8.15
CA GLU A 173 -7.25 4.30 9.36
C GLU A 173 -8.18 5.51 9.08
N MET A 174 -8.26 5.96 7.84
CA MET A 174 -9.18 7.02 7.43
C MET A 174 -10.60 6.49 7.32
N ASP A 175 -11.58 7.33 7.66
CA ASP A 175 -13.01 6.97 7.49
C ASP A 175 -13.29 6.57 6.04
N ALA A 176 -13.94 5.42 5.87
CA ALA A 176 -14.30 4.89 4.55
C ALA A 176 -15.26 5.83 3.78
N ASN A 177 -16.02 6.66 4.50
CA ASN A 177 -16.97 7.62 3.94
C ASN A 177 -16.36 9.02 3.73
N ASP A 178 -15.10 9.26 4.12
CA ASP A 178 -14.46 10.54 3.89
C ASP A 178 -14.08 10.68 2.40
N GLU A 179 -14.68 11.64 1.73
CA GLU A 179 -14.38 11.94 0.32
C GLU A 179 -12.90 12.32 0.11
N ASN A 180 -12.25 12.88 1.14
CA ASN A 180 -10.84 13.24 1.07
C ASN A 180 -9.90 12.00 1.16
N ARG A 181 -10.41 10.82 1.47
CA ARG A 181 -9.61 9.60 1.59
C ARG A 181 -8.81 9.30 0.30
N PHE A 182 -9.47 9.39 -0.85
CA PHE A 182 -8.85 9.09 -2.15
C PHE A 182 -8.51 10.34 -2.96
N TYR A 183 -9.16 11.46 -2.66
CA TYR A 183 -9.00 12.73 -3.38
C TYR A 183 -8.80 13.88 -2.40
N PRO A 184 -7.73 13.84 -1.57
CA PRO A 184 -7.49 14.88 -0.58
C PRO A 184 -7.21 16.22 -1.26
N LYS A 185 -7.81 17.29 -0.72
CA LYS A 185 -7.58 18.64 -1.20
C LYS A 185 -6.18 19.12 -0.83
N ARG A 186 -5.65 20.08 -1.58
CA ARG A 186 -4.41 20.76 -1.23
C ARG A 186 -4.56 21.52 0.07
N SER A 187 -3.57 21.42 0.92
CA SER A 187 -3.44 22.15 2.17
C SER A 187 -2.38 23.24 2.02
N PRO A 188 -2.55 24.39 2.68
CA PRO A 188 -1.54 25.45 2.66
C PRO A 188 -0.18 24.92 3.16
N ARG A 189 0.88 25.25 2.46
CA ARG A 189 2.26 24.81 2.78
C ARG A 189 2.70 25.20 4.19
N ASP A 190 2.22 26.34 4.70
CA ASP A 190 2.63 26.82 6.04
C ASP A 190 2.20 25.83 7.13
N GLY A 191 0.96 25.30 7.09
CA GLY A 191 0.53 24.25 8.01
C GLY A 191 1.30 22.93 7.85
N ILE A 192 1.81 22.65 6.65
CA ILE A 192 2.68 21.50 6.42
C ILE A 192 4.07 21.73 7.02
N TYR A 193 4.60 22.96 6.96
CA TYR A 193 5.86 23.31 7.66
C TYR A 193 5.72 23.15 9.17
N ASP A 194 4.60 23.56 9.77
CA ASP A 194 4.35 23.35 11.19
C ASP A 194 4.40 21.86 11.57
N GLN A 195 3.80 21.00 10.72
CA GLN A 195 3.86 19.55 10.92
C GLN A 195 5.27 19.00 10.75
N ILE A 196 6.05 19.47 9.76
CA ILE A 196 7.45 19.09 9.57
C ILE A 196 8.27 19.40 10.83
N VAL A 197 8.10 20.59 11.39
CA VAL A 197 8.79 20.98 12.63
C VAL A 197 8.34 20.13 13.82
N SER A 198 7.06 19.74 13.86
CA SER A 198 6.54 18.85 14.92
C SER A 198 7.05 17.40 14.80
N ASP A 199 7.36 16.96 13.60
CA ASP A 199 7.87 15.60 13.34
C ASP A 199 9.39 15.49 13.68
N LEU A 200 10.12 16.60 13.71
CA LEU A 200 11.56 16.67 14.00
C LEU A 200 11.86 16.99 15.45
#